data_45e73be40bc1c66b71f62a0113a18366
#
_entry.id   45e73be40bc1c66b71f62a0113a18366
#
_cell.length_a   1.000
_cell.length_b   1.000
_cell.length_c   1.000
_cell.angle_alpha   90.00
_cell.angle_beta   90.00
_cell.angle_gamma   90.00
#
_symmetry.space_group_name_H-M   'P 1'
#
loop_
_entity.id
_entity.type
_entity.pdbx_description
1 polymer ?
#
loop_
_entity_poly.entity_id
_entity_poly.type
_entity_poly.pdbx_seq_one_letter_code
_entity_poly.pdbx_strand_id
1 'polypeptide(L)'
;MTTRFAFSFGDSQSRLVKRGRFYVALCCVILPIAGGAQVTFTGAHRSVNIGSQAVGSPSATVSLPFTIDAGTKVGSIAVLTTGIANKDFAQSTDSTCRARTYSTATKCVVNVRFTPVVAGQRRGAVVFYSGATKTSTALATVPVFGVGTGPQVVFRPVGAQSKVGSGYISPQGVAVDAAGNVYVTDIGLQEVFKITPSGTQVRVGTGLGVPEDVAVDGAGNVYITDSQADAVFKVTPGGVQTTVGRGFSYPVGLAVDGGGNVFVSDPFVPTVFKITPAGAQVMVGSGYNTPAGVAVDAAGNVYVADTFDMTVFKITPGGTQTMIGSGLISPSAVAVDAAGDVYITDSATDTVYEVTPNGIQSTVSGGFNVPSAVALDGRGNLYVADTFNQQVTKLDRVDAPSLQFEPTKVNSTSKDSPKTVEVENIGNASLKFSALSYPPDFPMASGNNQCTSSTSLAAASTCGLIINFSPVTPISSGSRLLQEAVKLTTNNLNAPKKVQQVIVTGQELGD
;
A
#
# COMPACT_ATOMS: atom_id res chain seq x y z
N MET A 1 2.15 -7.86 -43.66
CA MET A 1 3.18 -8.93 -43.74
C MET A 1 3.29 -9.55 -42.36
N THR A 2 2.72 -10.70 -42.23
CA THR A 2 2.52 -11.44 -40.98
C THR A 2 3.67 -12.44 -40.84
N THR A 3 4.47 -12.32 -39.82
CA THR A 3 5.50 -13.32 -39.51
C THR A 3 5.14 -14.03 -38.20
N ARG A 4 4.59 -15.23 -38.33
CA ARG A 4 4.39 -16.18 -37.22
C ARG A 4 5.70 -16.89 -36.93
N PHE A 5 6.15 -16.85 -35.69
CA PHE A 5 7.16 -17.78 -35.18
C PHE A 5 6.47 -19.00 -34.58
N ALA A 6 6.67 -20.16 -35.22
CA ALA A 6 6.29 -21.46 -34.71
C ALA A 6 7.50 -22.09 -34.00
N PHE A 7 7.37 -22.48 -32.74
CA PHE A 7 8.34 -23.35 -32.07
C PHE A 7 7.93 -24.80 -32.26
N SER A 8 8.86 -25.57 -32.85
CA SER A 8 8.77 -27.01 -33.05
C SER A 8 9.26 -27.73 -31.80
N PHE A 9 8.42 -28.59 -31.21
CA PHE A 9 8.85 -29.57 -30.21
C PHE A 9 9.44 -30.79 -30.91
N GLY A 10 10.71 -31.07 -30.62
CA GLY A 10 11.39 -32.30 -31.05
C GLY A 10 11.27 -33.37 -29.95
N ASP A 11 10.63 -34.47 -30.31
CA ASP A 11 10.63 -35.74 -29.57
C ASP A 11 12.04 -36.33 -29.48
N SER A 12 12.46 -36.73 -28.27
CA SER A 12 13.46 -37.81 -28.15
C SER A 12 13.18 -38.67 -26.92
N GLN A 13 12.70 -39.87 -27.22
CA GLN A 13 12.52 -41.00 -26.30
C GLN A 13 13.84 -41.60 -25.82
N SER A 14 13.78 -42.13 -24.61
CA SER A 14 14.51 -43.29 -24.08
C SER A 14 15.94 -43.10 -23.59
N ARG A 15 16.11 -43.27 -22.26
CA ARG A 15 16.87 -44.39 -21.65
C ARG A 15 16.65 -44.43 -20.13
N LEU A 16 15.94 -45.46 -19.67
CA LEU A 16 15.94 -45.89 -18.27
C LEU A 16 17.37 -46.31 -17.85
N VAL A 17 17.89 -45.68 -16.82
CA VAL A 17 18.99 -46.25 -16.01
C VAL A 17 18.52 -46.30 -14.55
N LYS A 18 18.21 -47.51 -14.09
CA LYS A 18 18.02 -47.84 -12.68
C LYS A 18 19.31 -47.54 -11.93
N ARG A 19 19.31 -46.57 -10.99
CA ARG A 19 20.30 -46.50 -9.92
C ARG A 19 19.60 -46.53 -8.58
N GLY A 20 19.85 -47.61 -7.83
CA GLY A 20 19.37 -47.79 -6.47
C GLY A 20 19.92 -46.68 -5.57
N ARG A 21 19.02 -46.04 -4.84
CA ARG A 21 19.39 -45.12 -3.75
C ARG A 21 19.46 -45.90 -2.46
N PHE A 22 20.69 -46.04 -1.97
CA PHE A 22 20.95 -46.37 -0.56
C PHE A 22 20.51 -45.17 0.29
N TYR A 23 19.47 -45.31 1.09
CA TYR A 23 19.15 -44.37 2.16
C TYR A 23 20.14 -44.58 3.32
N VAL A 24 21.16 -43.74 3.42
CA VAL A 24 21.90 -43.55 4.67
C VAL A 24 21.04 -42.62 5.51
N ALA A 25 20.40 -43.19 6.53
CA ALA A 25 19.75 -42.42 7.59
C ALA A 25 20.85 -41.70 8.36
N LEU A 26 21.15 -40.46 7.98
CA LEU A 26 22.00 -39.57 8.77
C LEU A 26 21.16 -39.10 9.96
N CYS A 27 21.33 -39.79 11.11
CA CYS A 27 20.81 -39.35 12.39
C CYS A 27 21.49 -38.01 12.74
N CYS A 28 20.89 -36.86 12.31
CA CYS A 28 21.29 -35.54 12.80
C CYS A 28 20.95 -35.52 14.30
N VAL A 29 21.92 -35.84 15.12
CA VAL A 29 21.93 -35.41 16.52
C VAL A 29 21.96 -33.90 16.52
N ILE A 30 20.79 -33.27 16.69
CA ILE A 30 20.69 -31.86 17.00
C ILE A 30 21.32 -31.67 18.37
N LEU A 31 22.63 -31.41 18.39
CA LEU A 31 23.27 -30.84 19.56
C LEU A 31 22.53 -29.53 19.87
N PRO A 32 22.05 -29.28 21.10
CA PRO A 32 21.54 -27.98 21.45
C PRO A 32 22.66 -26.97 21.22
N ILE A 33 22.48 -26.07 20.24
CA ILE A 33 23.30 -24.88 20.12
C ILE A 33 23.17 -24.20 21.48
N ALA A 34 24.29 -24.06 22.21
CA ALA A 34 24.33 -23.35 23.48
C ALA A 34 23.60 -22.03 23.32
N GLY A 35 22.45 -21.89 23.99
CA GLY A 35 21.53 -20.79 23.81
C GLY A 35 22.24 -19.47 24.14
N GLY A 36 22.54 -18.70 23.12
CA GLY A 36 22.90 -17.30 23.31
C GLY A 36 21.76 -16.61 24.07
N ALA A 37 22.11 -15.72 24.99
CA ALA A 37 21.17 -14.92 25.76
C ALA A 37 20.09 -14.32 24.87
N GLN A 38 18.80 -14.56 25.16
CA GLN A 38 17.67 -14.25 24.30
C GLN A 38 16.65 -13.33 24.97
N VAL A 39 15.86 -12.66 24.14
CA VAL A 39 14.64 -11.97 24.51
C VAL A 39 13.47 -12.75 23.94
N THR A 40 12.58 -13.24 24.80
CA THR A 40 11.43 -14.04 24.40
C THR A 40 10.12 -13.32 24.73
N PHE A 41 9.26 -13.15 23.74
CA PHE A 41 7.88 -12.73 23.96
C PHE A 41 7.08 -13.90 24.54
N THR A 42 6.40 -13.66 25.67
CA THR A 42 5.65 -14.70 26.41
C THR A 42 4.14 -14.57 26.27
N GLY A 43 3.65 -13.72 25.38
CA GLY A 43 2.22 -13.60 25.06
C GLY A 43 1.68 -14.82 24.31
N ALA A 44 0.35 -14.98 24.32
CA ALA A 44 -0.35 -16.13 23.74
C ALA A 44 -0.20 -16.24 22.20
N HIS A 45 0.00 -15.13 21.52
CA HIS A 45 0.10 -15.06 20.07
C HIS A 45 1.41 -14.41 19.65
N ARG A 46 1.96 -14.82 18.51
CA ARG A 46 3.23 -14.26 17.96
C ARG A 46 3.11 -12.84 17.41
N SER A 47 1.89 -12.34 17.21
CA SER A 47 1.56 -10.95 16.87
C SER A 47 0.43 -10.46 17.75
N VAL A 48 0.30 -9.13 17.92
CA VAL A 48 -0.68 -8.52 18.84
C VAL A 48 -1.57 -7.56 18.08
N ASN A 49 -2.87 -7.89 18.01
CA ASN A 49 -3.90 -6.99 17.52
C ASN A 49 -4.35 -6.06 18.67
N ILE A 50 -4.17 -4.76 18.48
CA ILE A 50 -4.58 -3.73 19.45
C ILE A 50 -6.05 -3.31 19.26
N GLY A 51 -6.69 -3.77 18.18
CA GLY A 51 -8.08 -3.46 17.86
C GLY A 51 -8.25 -2.20 17.01
N SER A 52 -9.46 -1.67 17.01
CA SER A 52 -9.83 -0.48 16.25
C SER A 52 -9.83 0.76 17.12
N GLN A 53 -9.33 1.87 16.59
CA GLN A 53 -9.24 3.15 17.30
C GLN A 53 -9.55 4.31 16.36
N ALA A 54 -10.31 5.30 16.82
CA ALA A 54 -10.55 6.51 16.03
C ALA A 54 -9.23 7.25 15.75
N VAL A 55 -9.09 7.74 14.53
CA VAL A 55 -7.91 8.51 14.11
C VAL A 55 -7.70 9.72 15.03
N GLY A 56 -6.46 9.91 15.47
CA GLY A 56 -6.07 10.96 16.41
C GLY A 56 -6.38 10.66 17.88
N SER A 57 -7.11 9.58 18.19
CA SER A 57 -7.45 9.21 19.56
C SER A 57 -6.58 8.03 20.03
N PRO A 58 -5.99 8.11 21.24
CA PRO A 58 -5.16 7.02 21.76
C PRO A 58 -6.03 5.86 22.27
N SER A 59 -5.57 4.62 22.06
CA SER A 59 -6.13 3.43 22.68
C SER A 59 -5.83 3.36 24.18
N ALA A 60 -6.49 2.43 24.88
CA ALA A 60 -5.95 1.92 26.13
C ALA A 60 -4.55 1.33 25.91
N THR A 61 -3.76 1.29 26.98
CA THR A 61 -2.42 0.69 26.94
C THR A 61 -2.53 -0.84 26.86
N VAL A 62 -1.79 -1.44 25.95
CA VAL A 62 -1.68 -2.90 25.79
C VAL A 62 -0.30 -3.36 26.28
N SER A 63 -0.26 -4.28 27.23
CA SER A 63 0.96 -4.80 27.83
C SER A 63 1.47 -6.04 27.09
N LEU A 64 2.69 -5.97 26.60
CA LEU A 64 3.39 -7.07 25.93
C LEU A 64 4.43 -7.66 26.91
N PRO A 65 4.24 -8.90 27.40
CA PRO A 65 5.15 -9.52 28.37
C PRO A 65 6.37 -10.16 27.67
N PHE A 66 7.54 -9.97 28.25
CA PHE A 66 8.81 -10.54 27.80
C PHE A 66 9.58 -11.20 28.95
N THR A 67 10.34 -12.21 28.60
CA THR A 67 11.41 -12.75 29.43
C THR A 67 12.74 -12.47 28.74
N ILE A 68 13.70 -11.92 29.48
CA ILE A 68 15.04 -11.62 29.02
C ILE A 68 16.01 -12.49 29.81
N ASP A 69 16.79 -13.30 29.10
CA ASP A 69 17.72 -14.24 29.73
C ASP A 69 18.90 -13.52 30.35
N ALA A 70 19.51 -14.17 31.38
CA ALA A 70 20.75 -13.71 31.98
C ALA A 70 21.86 -13.60 30.95
N GLY A 71 22.69 -12.56 31.03
CA GLY A 71 23.75 -12.27 30.08
C GLY A 71 23.31 -11.47 28.85
N THR A 72 22.00 -11.29 28.63
CA THR A 72 21.50 -10.53 27.46
C THR A 72 21.81 -9.06 27.61
N LYS A 73 22.47 -8.47 26.60
CA LYS A 73 22.64 -7.02 26.44
C LYS A 73 21.55 -6.47 25.52
N VAL A 74 20.59 -5.75 26.07
CA VAL A 74 19.60 -4.97 25.34
C VAL A 74 20.14 -3.54 25.19
N GLY A 75 20.45 -3.15 23.96
CA GLY A 75 20.97 -1.80 23.65
C GLY A 75 19.87 -0.77 23.47
N SER A 76 18.74 -1.16 22.86
CA SER A 76 17.55 -0.30 22.72
C SER A 76 16.28 -1.13 22.56
N ILE A 77 15.14 -0.48 22.85
CA ILE A 77 13.79 -1.04 22.63
C ILE A 77 13.04 0.02 21.83
N ALA A 78 12.42 -0.38 20.72
CA ALA A 78 11.66 0.53 19.86
C ALA A 78 10.24 -0.02 19.61
N VAL A 79 9.26 0.89 19.63
CA VAL A 79 7.91 0.63 19.12
C VAL A 79 7.77 1.38 17.83
N LEU A 80 7.51 0.67 16.75
CA LEU A 80 7.62 1.16 15.39
C LEU A 80 6.28 1.09 14.65
N THR A 81 6.11 1.96 13.65
CA THR A 81 5.08 1.88 12.60
C THR A 81 5.81 1.81 11.26
N THR A 82 5.81 0.68 10.58
CA THR A 82 6.60 0.41 9.35
C THR A 82 8.02 1.01 9.41
N GLY A 83 8.73 0.67 10.51
CA GLY A 83 10.10 1.13 10.77
C GLY A 83 10.23 2.53 11.38
N ILE A 84 9.16 3.30 11.54
CA ILE A 84 9.19 4.67 12.13
C ILE A 84 8.78 4.62 13.60
N ALA A 85 9.61 5.18 14.48
CA ALA A 85 9.30 5.22 15.90
C ALA A 85 8.21 6.26 16.22
N ASN A 86 7.34 5.90 17.19
CA ASN A 86 6.36 6.80 17.79
C ASN A 86 5.41 7.49 16.80
N LYS A 87 4.99 6.79 15.73
CA LYS A 87 4.00 7.33 14.79
C LYS A 87 2.60 6.89 15.21
N ASP A 88 2.10 5.71 14.74
CA ASP A 88 0.80 5.18 15.16
C ASP A 88 0.91 4.38 16.46
N PHE A 89 2.05 3.71 16.66
CA PHE A 89 2.35 2.94 17.87
C PHE A 89 3.48 3.60 18.64
N ALA A 90 3.27 3.76 19.94
CA ALA A 90 4.27 4.37 20.83
C ALA A 90 4.43 3.56 22.12
N GLN A 91 5.66 3.53 22.64
CA GLN A 91 5.94 2.96 23.94
C GLN A 91 5.40 3.90 25.03
N SER A 92 4.65 3.33 25.98
CA SER A 92 4.20 4.05 27.16
C SER A 92 5.29 4.10 28.24
N THR A 93 5.29 5.18 29.05
CA THR A 93 6.30 5.43 30.10
C THR A 93 6.29 4.42 31.24
N ASP A 94 5.17 3.73 31.43
CA ASP A 94 4.96 2.68 32.42
C ASP A 94 5.52 1.29 32.00
N SER A 95 6.17 1.19 30.84
CA SER A 95 6.93 0.00 30.43
C SER A 95 8.02 -0.32 31.46
N THR A 96 8.23 -1.62 31.74
CA THR A 96 9.25 -2.06 32.71
C THR A 96 10.51 -2.64 32.07
N CYS A 97 10.45 -3.08 30.79
CA CYS A 97 11.64 -3.45 30.04
C CYS A 97 12.54 -2.22 29.82
N ARG A 98 13.86 -2.39 29.96
CA ARG A 98 14.85 -1.31 29.82
C ARG A 98 16.03 -1.73 28.96
N ALA A 99 16.68 -0.76 28.33
CA ALA A 99 17.96 -0.95 27.66
C ALA A 99 19.08 -1.06 28.72
N ARG A 100 19.61 -2.28 28.89
CA ARG A 100 20.69 -2.59 29.82
C ARG A 100 21.23 -4.01 29.59
N THR A 101 22.33 -4.37 30.25
CA THR A 101 22.74 -5.76 30.37
C THR A 101 22.00 -6.41 31.57
N TYR A 102 21.40 -7.57 31.35
CA TYR A 102 20.65 -8.31 32.35
C TYR A 102 21.53 -9.39 32.97
N SER A 103 21.88 -9.22 34.24
CA SER A 103 22.72 -10.21 34.98
C SER A 103 21.94 -11.46 35.39
N THR A 104 20.61 -11.35 35.50
CA THR A 104 19.70 -12.43 35.84
C THR A 104 18.53 -12.47 34.88
N ALA A 105 17.94 -13.67 34.70
CA ALA A 105 16.71 -13.80 33.92
C ALA A 105 15.61 -12.89 34.50
N THR A 106 15.03 -12.03 33.66
CA THR A 106 14.11 -10.98 34.12
C THR A 106 12.82 -10.99 33.28
N LYS A 107 11.67 -10.97 33.98
CA LYS A 107 10.38 -10.72 33.35
C LYS A 107 10.10 -9.22 33.33
N CYS A 108 9.65 -8.70 32.21
CA CYS A 108 9.27 -7.30 32.07
C CYS A 108 8.15 -7.13 31.02
N VAL A 109 7.58 -5.95 30.93
CA VAL A 109 6.55 -5.62 29.95
C VAL A 109 6.96 -4.40 29.13
N VAL A 110 6.61 -4.42 27.84
CA VAL A 110 6.56 -3.24 26.99
C VAL A 110 5.10 -2.86 26.83
N ASN A 111 4.74 -1.71 27.31
CA ASN A 111 3.41 -1.15 27.21
C ASN A 111 3.31 -0.32 25.94
N VAL A 112 2.33 -0.65 25.08
CA VAL A 112 2.13 -0.02 23.77
C VAL A 112 0.80 0.69 23.75
N ARG A 113 0.80 1.92 23.22
CA ARG A 113 -0.39 2.71 22.94
C ARG A 113 -0.50 2.89 21.43
N PHE A 114 -1.72 2.75 20.91
CA PHE A 114 -2.05 2.91 19.50
C PHE A 114 -2.85 4.20 19.29
N THR A 115 -2.32 5.12 18.47
CA THR A 115 -2.97 6.39 18.09
C THR A 115 -2.86 6.51 16.57
N PRO A 116 -3.82 5.96 15.81
CA PRO A 116 -3.74 5.98 14.35
C PRO A 116 -3.77 7.39 13.80
N VAL A 117 -2.92 7.69 12.83
CA VAL A 117 -2.86 8.99 12.15
C VAL A 117 -3.71 9.03 10.88
N VAL A 118 -4.12 7.89 10.35
CA VAL A 118 -5.02 7.73 9.19
C VAL A 118 -5.90 6.50 9.38
N ALA A 119 -6.99 6.39 8.61
CA ALA A 119 -7.85 5.23 8.59
C ALA A 119 -7.17 4.00 7.97
N GLY A 120 -7.78 2.82 8.17
CA GLY A 120 -7.31 1.55 7.64
C GLY A 120 -6.30 0.82 8.54
N GLN A 121 -5.77 -0.27 8.00
CA GLN A 121 -4.83 -1.12 8.73
C GLN A 121 -3.51 -0.40 9.00
N ARG A 122 -3.09 -0.42 10.26
CA ARG A 122 -1.80 0.11 10.72
C ARG A 122 -0.92 -1.06 11.18
N ARG A 123 0.31 -1.10 10.68
CA ARG A 123 1.28 -2.16 10.95
C ARG A 123 2.45 -1.59 11.74
N GLY A 124 2.82 -2.25 12.82
CA GLY A 124 3.95 -1.85 13.67
C GLY A 124 4.68 -3.05 14.24
N ALA A 125 5.68 -2.79 15.05
CA ALA A 125 6.41 -3.82 15.78
C ALA A 125 7.01 -3.26 17.09
N VAL A 126 7.11 -4.14 18.09
CA VAL A 126 8.03 -3.96 19.24
C VAL A 126 9.31 -4.70 18.92
N VAL A 127 10.44 -4.01 18.90
CA VAL A 127 11.74 -4.57 18.55
C VAL A 127 12.75 -4.30 19.66
N PHE A 128 13.44 -5.36 20.09
CA PHE A 128 14.59 -5.29 20.99
C PHE A 128 15.86 -5.38 20.15
N TYR A 129 16.78 -4.45 20.32
CA TYR A 129 18.05 -4.42 19.60
C TYR A 129 19.24 -4.68 20.54
N SER A 130 20.29 -5.31 20.02
CA SER A 130 21.56 -5.53 20.75
C SER A 130 22.36 -4.24 20.94
N GLY A 131 22.14 -3.23 20.11
CA GLY A 131 22.80 -1.91 20.14
C GLY A 131 21.81 -0.75 20.22
N ALA A 132 22.35 0.47 20.19
CA ALA A 132 21.59 1.69 20.39
C ALA A 132 20.72 2.11 19.19
N THR A 133 20.95 1.55 18.01
CA THR A 133 20.29 1.94 16.77
C THR A 133 19.44 0.81 16.18
N LYS A 134 18.48 1.16 15.33
CA LYS A 134 17.64 0.20 14.58
C LYS A 134 18.42 -0.64 13.54
N THR A 135 19.64 -0.23 13.21
CA THR A 135 20.55 -0.98 12.34
C THR A 135 21.31 -2.08 13.08
N SER A 136 21.21 -2.12 14.42
CA SER A 136 21.77 -3.20 15.23
C SER A 136 20.95 -4.47 15.08
N THR A 137 21.54 -5.61 15.42
CA THR A 137 20.85 -6.92 15.38
C THR A 137 19.60 -6.90 16.25
N ALA A 138 18.47 -7.29 15.67
CA ALA A 138 17.23 -7.49 16.42
C ALA A 138 17.33 -8.77 17.26
N LEU A 139 17.14 -8.64 18.57
CA LEU A 139 17.10 -9.74 19.53
C LEU A 139 15.71 -10.38 19.60
N ALA A 140 14.67 -9.56 19.44
CA ALA A 140 13.29 -10.00 19.32
C ALA A 140 12.48 -8.99 18.52
N THR A 141 11.50 -9.49 17.75
CA THR A 141 10.53 -8.67 17.01
C THR A 141 9.14 -9.25 17.24
N VAL A 142 8.21 -8.41 17.70
CA VAL A 142 6.80 -8.77 17.87
C VAL A 142 5.96 -7.82 17.03
N PRO A 143 5.31 -8.30 15.96
CA PRO A 143 4.38 -7.51 15.19
C PRO A 143 3.21 -7.02 16.05
N VAL A 144 2.86 -5.75 15.92
CA VAL A 144 1.66 -5.15 16.51
C VAL A 144 0.85 -4.49 15.39
N PHE A 145 -0.46 -4.59 15.45
CA PHE A 145 -1.31 -3.98 14.43
C PHE A 145 -2.65 -3.54 15.01
N GLY A 146 -3.33 -2.66 14.29
CA GLY A 146 -4.63 -2.16 14.64
C GLY A 146 -5.28 -1.46 13.45
N VAL A 147 -6.53 -1.07 13.58
CA VAL A 147 -7.29 -0.38 12.54
C VAL A 147 -7.60 1.04 12.99
N GLY A 148 -7.12 2.02 12.23
CA GLY A 148 -7.58 3.40 12.36
C GLY A 148 -9.00 3.54 11.80
N THR A 149 -9.91 4.18 12.54
CA THR A 149 -11.27 4.46 12.06
C THR A 149 -11.46 5.95 11.86
N GLY A 150 -11.93 6.32 10.66
CA GLY A 150 -12.19 7.73 10.33
C GLY A 150 -12.50 7.91 8.85
N PRO A 151 -13.10 9.06 8.49
CA PRO A 151 -13.28 9.43 7.09
C PRO A 151 -11.97 9.92 6.47
N GLN A 152 -11.81 9.65 5.17
CA GLN A 152 -10.71 10.16 4.34
C GLN A 152 -11.26 10.64 3.01
N VAL A 153 -10.78 11.78 2.52
CA VAL A 153 -11.23 12.38 1.26
C VAL A 153 -10.17 12.22 0.19
N VAL A 154 -10.60 11.81 -0.98
CA VAL A 154 -9.84 11.95 -2.22
C VAL A 154 -10.70 12.59 -3.30
N PHE A 155 -10.07 13.05 -4.37
CA PHE A 155 -10.72 13.74 -5.47
C PHE A 155 -10.48 13.02 -6.80
N ARG A 156 -11.49 13.13 -7.70
CA ARG A 156 -11.38 12.76 -9.11
C ARG A 156 -11.86 13.93 -10.01
N PRO A 157 -11.18 14.19 -11.13
CA PRO A 157 -9.93 13.58 -11.57
C PRO A 157 -8.80 13.82 -10.55
N VAL A 158 -7.68 13.12 -10.70
CA VAL A 158 -6.49 13.30 -9.84
C VAL A 158 -6.01 14.75 -9.90
N GLY A 159 -5.58 15.29 -8.76
CA GLY A 159 -5.16 16.70 -8.67
C GLY A 159 -3.86 16.96 -9.43
N ALA A 160 -2.85 16.14 -9.22
CA ALA A 160 -1.55 16.25 -9.89
C ALA A 160 -0.90 14.88 -10.08
N GLN A 161 -0.04 14.80 -11.08
CA GLN A 161 0.84 13.64 -11.30
C GLN A 161 2.29 14.09 -11.15
N SER A 162 3.10 13.28 -10.49
CA SER A 162 4.52 13.56 -10.32
C SER A 162 5.35 12.28 -10.38
N LYS A 163 6.58 12.39 -10.87
CA LYS A 163 7.54 11.28 -10.91
C LYS A 163 8.18 11.10 -9.53
N VAL A 164 8.40 9.84 -9.17
CA VAL A 164 9.05 9.43 -7.91
C VAL A 164 10.35 8.72 -8.23
N GLY A 165 11.46 9.26 -7.79
CA GLY A 165 12.78 8.75 -8.15
C GLY A 165 13.12 8.98 -9.62
N SER A 166 14.20 8.35 -10.07
CA SER A 166 14.67 8.47 -11.46
C SER A 166 15.68 7.37 -11.81
N GLY A 167 16.00 7.26 -13.10
CA GLY A 167 17.04 6.33 -13.58
C GLY A 167 16.59 4.88 -13.66
N TYR A 168 15.30 4.62 -13.69
CA TYR A 168 14.75 3.28 -13.87
C TYR A 168 14.91 2.81 -15.32
N ILE A 169 15.05 1.49 -15.48
CA ILE A 169 15.02 0.81 -16.79
C ILE A 169 13.73 0.02 -16.97
N SER A 170 13.31 -0.72 -15.93
CA SER A 170 12.09 -1.53 -15.95
C SER A 170 11.55 -1.65 -14.52
N PRO A 171 10.94 -0.56 -13.96
CA PRO A 171 10.34 -0.61 -12.63
C PRO A 171 9.13 -1.55 -12.64
N GLN A 172 9.08 -2.50 -11.68
CA GLN A 172 8.05 -3.54 -11.62
C GLN A 172 7.14 -3.40 -10.40
N GLY A 173 7.68 -3.54 -9.19
CA GLY A 173 6.94 -3.48 -7.94
C GLY A 173 7.08 -2.13 -7.26
N VAL A 174 6.06 -1.73 -6.49
CA VAL A 174 6.07 -0.50 -5.70
C VAL A 174 5.42 -0.69 -4.34
N ALA A 175 6.03 -0.16 -3.29
CA ALA A 175 5.45 -0.11 -1.95
C ALA A 175 5.71 1.24 -1.27
N VAL A 176 4.86 1.60 -0.30
CA VAL A 176 5.01 2.85 0.46
C VAL A 176 4.97 2.56 1.96
N ASP A 177 5.94 3.10 2.71
CA ASP A 177 5.95 2.97 4.17
C ASP A 177 5.23 4.14 4.88
N ALA A 178 5.09 4.05 6.20
CA ALA A 178 4.41 5.08 6.97
C ALA A 178 5.15 6.44 7.00
N ALA A 179 6.42 6.51 6.64
CA ALA A 179 7.17 7.75 6.49
C ALA A 179 6.92 8.42 5.14
N GLY A 180 6.29 7.70 4.19
CA GLY A 180 6.15 8.12 2.81
C GLY A 180 7.39 7.80 1.97
N ASN A 181 8.28 6.90 2.45
CA ASN A 181 9.32 6.38 1.57
C ASN A 181 8.68 5.42 0.58
N VAL A 182 9.08 5.53 -0.67
CA VAL A 182 8.64 4.66 -1.77
C VAL A 182 9.74 3.65 -2.06
N TYR A 183 9.37 2.38 -2.14
CA TYR A 183 10.25 1.30 -2.50
C TYR A 183 9.88 0.85 -3.91
N VAL A 184 10.87 0.65 -4.76
CA VAL A 184 10.69 0.30 -6.18
C VAL A 184 11.65 -0.83 -6.54
N THR A 185 11.12 -1.92 -7.09
CA THR A 185 11.94 -2.93 -7.75
C THR A 185 12.19 -2.53 -9.19
N ASP A 186 13.37 -2.78 -9.71
CA ASP A 186 13.74 -2.56 -11.11
C ASP A 186 14.42 -3.80 -11.66
N ILE A 187 13.71 -4.54 -12.50
CA ILE A 187 14.22 -5.80 -13.08
C ILE A 187 15.33 -5.55 -14.11
N GLY A 188 15.28 -4.39 -14.80
CA GLY A 188 16.32 -4.04 -15.77
C GLY A 188 17.65 -3.66 -15.13
N LEU A 189 17.62 -3.11 -13.91
CA LEU A 189 18.80 -2.80 -13.11
C LEU A 189 19.16 -3.93 -12.13
N GLN A 190 18.26 -4.89 -11.89
CA GLN A 190 18.41 -5.95 -10.88
C GLN A 190 18.58 -5.38 -9.46
N GLU A 191 17.83 -4.31 -9.16
CA GLU A 191 17.97 -3.53 -7.94
C GLU A 191 16.61 -3.21 -7.30
N VAL A 192 16.64 -2.93 -6.01
CA VAL A 192 15.52 -2.31 -5.30
C VAL A 192 15.97 -0.98 -4.75
N PHE A 193 15.17 0.06 -4.98
CA PHE A 193 15.41 1.40 -4.48
C PHE A 193 14.44 1.76 -3.37
N LYS A 194 14.93 2.50 -2.38
CA LYS A 194 14.15 3.26 -1.43
C LYS A 194 14.32 4.73 -1.74
N ILE A 195 13.21 5.42 -2.00
CA ILE A 195 13.15 6.85 -2.28
C ILE A 195 12.48 7.55 -1.11
N THR A 196 13.17 8.50 -0.47
CA THR A 196 12.59 9.29 0.62
C THR A 196 11.66 10.39 0.08
N PRO A 197 10.77 10.98 0.91
CA PRO A 197 9.96 12.14 0.51
C PRO A 197 10.80 13.35 0.07
N SER A 198 12.06 13.43 0.48
CA SER A 198 13.00 14.47 0.04
C SER A 198 13.69 14.15 -1.30
N GLY A 199 13.38 12.99 -1.92
CA GLY A 199 13.95 12.55 -3.19
C GLY A 199 15.30 11.81 -3.06
N THR A 200 15.80 11.55 -1.85
CA THR A 200 17.03 10.74 -1.68
C THR A 200 16.72 9.29 -2.06
N GLN A 201 17.49 8.73 -3.00
CA GLN A 201 17.37 7.37 -3.50
C GLN A 201 18.54 6.51 -3.04
N VAL A 202 18.27 5.37 -2.41
CA VAL A 202 19.27 4.41 -1.93
C VAL A 202 18.88 2.99 -2.29
N ARG A 203 19.87 2.10 -2.47
CA ARG A 203 19.63 0.68 -2.78
C ARG A 203 19.28 -0.10 -1.53
N VAL A 204 18.44 -1.13 -1.70
CA VAL A 204 18.00 -2.07 -0.65
C VAL A 204 18.22 -3.49 -1.12
N GLY A 205 18.91 -4.30 -0.32
CA GLY A 205 19.29 -5.67 -0.69
C GLY A 205 20.51 -5.71 -1.61
N THR A 206 20.97 -6.92 -1.86
CA THR A 206 22.15 -7.19 -2.71
C THR A 206 22.02 -8.54 -3.39
N GLY A 207 22.68 -8.71 -4.55
CA GLY A 207 22.70 -10.00 -5.26
C GLY A 207 21.33 -10.46 -5.76
N LEU A 208 20.48 -9.51 -6.13
CA LEU A 208 19.17 -9.76 -6.73
C LEU A 208 19.35 -10.11 -8.21
N GLY A 209 18.51 -11.02 -8.71
CA GLY A 209 18.50 -11.42 -10.11
C GLY A 209 17.38 -10.74 -10.90
N VAL A 210 16.13 -11.03 -10.56
CA VAL A 210 14.93 -10.42 -11.16
C VAL A 210 13.97 -10.06 -10.02
N PRO A 211 14.16 -8.89 -9.37
CA PRO A 211 13.29 -8.46 -8.28
C PRO A 211 11.93 -8.00 -8.83
N GLU A 212 10.89 -8.79 -8.58
CA GLU A 212 9.55 -8.56 -9.13
C GLU A 212 8.74 -7.57 -8.28
N ASP A 213 8.56 -7.86 -6.99
CA ASP A 213 7.72 -7.03 -6.13
C ASP A 213 8.38 -6.77 -4.77
N VAL A 214 7.85 -5.78 -4.03
CA VAL A 214 8.38 -5.31 -2.76
C VAL A 214 7.27 -5.01 -1.76
N ALA A 215 7.48 -5.37 -0.48
CA ALA A 215 6.59 -5.02 0.61
C ALA A 215 7.37 -4.65 1.88
N VAL A 216 6.75 -3.88 2.78
CA VAL A 216 7.38 -3.43 4.03
C VAL A 216 6.54 -3.82 5.24
N ASP A 217 7.16 -4.45 6.24
CA ASP A 217 6.48 -4.83 7.48
C ASP A 217 6.49 -3.73 8.56
N GLY A 218 5.82 -4.01 9.69
CA GLY A 218 5.72 -3.07 10.81
C GLY A 218 7.07 -2.70 11.46
N ALA A 219 8.09 -3.55 11.36
CA ALA A 219 9.44 -3.29 11.87
C ALA A 219 10.30 -2.51 10.86
N GLY A 220 9.84 -2.35 9.63
CA GLY A 220 10.58 -1.71 8.53
C GLY A 220 11.50 -2.67 7.79
N ASN A 221 11.28 -4.00 7.93
CA ASN A 221 11.94 -4.95 7.05
C ASN A 221 11.32 -4.87 5.66
N VAL A 222 12.17 -4.94 4.65
CA VAL A 222 11.78 -4.94 3.24
C VAL A 222 11.79 -6.38 2.75
N TYR A 223 10.68 -6.83 2.19
CA TYR A 223 10.54 -8.13 1.55
C TYR A 223 10.59 -7.92 0.04
N ILE A 224 11.23 -8.83 -0.68
CA ILE A 224 11.47 -8.75 -2.12
C ILE A 224 11.25 -10.14 -2.70
N THR A 225 10.37 -10.28 -3.68
CA THR A 225 10.31 -11.48 -4.53
C THR A 225 11.38 -11.38 -5.60
N ASP A 226 12.10 -12.48 -5.82
CA ASP A 226 13.12 -12.58 -6.87
C ASP A 226 12.86 -13.86 -7.68
N SER A 227 12.32 -13.67 -8.89
CA SER A 227 11.88 -14.77 -9.73
C SER A 227 13.05 -15.56 -10.35
N GLN A 228 14.22 -14.95 -10.50
CA GLN A 228 15.41 -15.66 -10.96
C GLN A 228 16.06 -16.49 -9.85
N ALA A 229 15.91 -16.05 -8.60
CA ALA A 229 16.45 -16.76 -7.45
C ALA A 229 15.47 -17.81 -6.87
N ASP A 230 14.25 -17.92 -7.40
CA ASP A 230 13.15 -18.73 -6.85
C ASP A 230 12.93 -18.47 -5.35
N ALA A 231 13.05 -17.21 -4.91
CA ALA A 231 13.15 -16.85 -3.52
C ALA A 231 12.37 -15.57 -3.15
N VAL A 232 12.02 -15.49 -1.88
CA VAL A 232 11.62 -14.23 -1.24
C VAL A 232 12.73 -13.83 -0.27
N PHE A 233 13.30 -12.65 -0.45
CA PHE A 233 14.27 -12.07 0.46
C PHE A 233 13.61 -11.16 1.47
N LYS A 234 14.14 -11.16 2.69
CA LYS A 234 13.84 -10.20 3.74
C LYS A 234 15.11 -9.43 4.08
N VAL A 235 15.07 -8.12 3.93
CA VAL A 235 16.17 -7.20 4.26
C VAL A 235 15.78 -6.38 5.49
N THR A 236 16.55 -6.49 6.57
CA THR A 236 16.30 -5.70 7.79
C THR A 236 16.77 -4.25 7.62
N PRO A 237 16.33 -3.29 8.46
CA PRO A 237 16.85 -1.93 8.47
C PRO A 237 18.37 -1.84 8.65
N GLY A 238 18.98 -2.88 9.24
CA GLY A 238 20.44 -3.03 9.39
C GLY A 238 21.14 -3.64 8.18
N GLY A 239 20.42 -3.93 7.08
CA GLY A 239 20.98 -4.51 5.85
C GLY A 239 21.19 -6.02 5.89
N VAL A 240 20.74 -6.73 6.94
CA VAL A 240 20.83 -8.19 6.99
C VAL A 240 19.77 -8.78 6.07
N GLN A 241 20.21 -9.56 5.07
CA GLN A 241 19.36 -10.23 4.09
C GLN A 241 19.23 -11.72 4.42
N THR A 242 18.00 -12.24 4.41
CA THR A 242 17.67 -13.65 4.65
C THR A 242 16.54 -14.07 3.73
N THR A 243 16.37 -15.39 3.51
CA THR A 243 15.24 -15.93 2.74
C THR A 243 14.03 -16.19 3.63
N VAL A 244 12.82 -16.10 3.04
CA VAL A 244 11.53 -16.37 3.69
C VAL A 244 10.73 -17.33 2.83
N GLY A 245 10.19 -18.40 3.45
CA GLY A 245 9.46 -19.44 2.71
C GLY A 245 10.38 -20.34 1.88
N ARG A 246 9.75 -21.20 1.08
CA ARG A 246 10.44 -22.17 0.21
C ARG A 246 9.49 -22.75 -0.84
N GLY A 247 10.06 -23.41 -1.84
CA GLY A 247 9.28 -24.15 -2.86
C GLY A 247 8.62 -23.23 -3.87
N PHE A 248 9.16 -22.04 -4.07
CA PHE A 248 8.80 -21.16 -5.18
C PHE A 248 9.49 -21.62 -6.47
N SER A 249 8.85 -21.30 -7.59
CA SER A 249 9.41 -21.53 -8.93
C SER A 249 9.52 -20.24 -9.74
N TYR A 250 8.67 -19.28 -9.47
CA TYR A 250 8.67 -17.93 -10.06
C TYR A 250 7.86 -16.97 -9.20
N PRO A 251 8.33 -16.60 -7.99
CA PRO A 251 7.57 -15.74 -7.10
C PRO A 251 7.47 -14.31 -7.65
N VAL A 252 6.25 -13.78 -7.78
CA VAL A 252 5.98 -12.46 -8.38
C VAL A 252 5.39 -11.51 -7.35
N GLY A 253 4.09 -11.57 -7.08
CA GLY A 253 3.40 -10.62 -6.22
C GLY A 253 3.67 -10.85 -4.73
N LEU A 254 3.67 -9.77 -3.95
CA LEU A 254 4.08 -9.78 -2.56
C LEU A 254 3.24 -8.85 -1.68
N ALA A 255 2.71 -9.37 -0.58
CA ALA A 255 2.06 -8.56 0.44
C ALA A 255 2.46 -8.99 1.85
N VAL A 256 2.38 -8.06 2.81
CA VAL A 256 2.58 -8.34 4.24
C VAL A 256 1.39 -7.82 5.03
N ASP A 257 0.77 -8.66 5.88
CA ASP A 257 -0.33 -8.24 6.74
C ASP A 257 0.14 -7.62 8.07
N GLY A 258 -0.82 -7.17 8.89
CA GLY A 258 -0.52 -6.60 10.22
C GLY A 258 0.08 -7.59 11.20
N GLY A 259 -0.18 -8.87 11.04
CA GLY A 259 0.38 -9.96 11.83
C GLY A 259 1.79 -10.36 11.43
N GLY A 260 2.32 -9.77 10.34
CA GLY A 260 3.63 -10.10 9.77
C GLY A 260 3.61 -11.37 8.93
N ASN A 261 2.42 -11.84 8.49
CA ASN A 261 2.34 -12.90 7.50
C ASN A 261 2.70 -12.33 6.12
N VAL A 262 3.47 -13.10 5.36
CA VAL A 262 3.91 -12.78 4.01
C VAL A 262 3.08 -13.59 3.03
N PHE A 263 2.49 -12.93 2.04
CA PHE A 263 1.70 -13.54 0.98
C PHE A 263 2.49 -13.41 -0.32
N VAL A 264 2.62 -14.52 -1.05
CA VAL A 264 3.44 -14.60 -2.26
C VAL A 264 2.66 -15.33 -3.34
N SER A 265 2.46 -14.71 -4.49
CA SER A 265 1.95 -15.40 -5.68
C SER A 265 3.09 -16.05 -6.46
N ASP A 266 2.81 -17.22 -7.03
CA ASP A 266 3.73 -17.94 -7.89
C ASP A 266 2.97 -18.48 -9.11
N PRO A 267 3.08 -17.84 -10.28
CA PRO A 267 2.36 -18.25 -11.48
C PRO A 267 2.85 -19.58 -12.07
N PHE A 268 4.06 -20.03 -11.78
CA PHE A 268 4.57 -21.32 -12.27
C PHE A 268 4.14 -22.50 -11.39
N VAL A 269 3.80 -22.21 -10.13
CA VAL A 269 3.10 -23.12 -9.22
C VAL A 269 1.73 -22.52 -8.93
N PRO A 270 0.78 -22.39 -9.89
CA PRO A 270 -0.37 -21.49 -9.88
C PRO A 270 -1.06 -21.37 -8.52
N THR A 271 -0.45 -20.64 -7.58
CA THR A 271 -0.90 -20.56 -6.19
C THR A 271 -0.47 -19.25 -5.50
N VAL A 272 -1.13 -18.97 -4.40
CA VAL A 272 -0.71 -17.92 -3.45
C VAL A 272 -0.33 -18.61 -2.14
N PHE A 273 0.89 -18.37 -1.68
CA PHE A 273 1.37 -18.84 -0.38
C PHE A 273 1.18 -17.78 0.70
N LYS A 274 0.76 -18.22 1.88
CA LYS A 274 0.83 -17.44 3.12
C LYS A 274 1.90 -18.04 4.02
N ILE A 275 2.89 -17.23 4.39
CA ILE A 275 4.01 -17.63 5.26
C ILE A 275 3.88 -16.86 6.57
N THR A 276 3.75 -17.57 7.69
CA THR A 276 3.67 -16.92 9.00
C THR A 276 5.05 -16.48 9.51
N PRO A 277 5.15 -15.56 10.48
CA PRO A 277 6.41 -15.20 11.13
C PRO A 277 7.14 -16.40 11.78
N ALA A 278 6.42 -17.51 12.02
CA ALA A 278 6.98 -18.77 12.52
C ALA A 278 7.54 -19.67 11.42
N GLY A 279 7.39 -19.28 10.12
CA GLY A 279 7.81 -20.07 8.98
C GLY A 279 6.80 -21.15 8.55
N ALA A 280 5.59 -21.23 9.15
CA ALA A 280 4.54 -22.09 8.62
C ALA A 280 4.02 -21.51 7.30
N GLN A 281 3.90 -22.35 6.28
CA GLN A 281 3.49 -21.99 4.92
C GLN A 281 2.23 -22.78 4.54
N VAL A 282 1.22 -22.07 4.05
CA VAL A 282 -0.07 -22.63 3.60
C VAL A 282 -0.50 -21.95 2.30
N MET A 283 -1.34 -22.62 1.52
CA MET A 283 -1.94 -22.05 0.31
C MET A 283 -3.18 -21.22 0.67
N VAL A 284 -3.45 -20.17 -0.12
CA VAL A 284 -4.61 -19.27 0.02
C VAL A 284 -5.38 -19.25 -1.28
N GLY A 285 -6.64 -19.61 -1.24
CA GLY A 285 -7.48 -19.75 -2.44
C GLY A 285 -7.07 -20.93 -3.32
N SER A 286 -7.63 -21.00 -4.50
CA SER A 286 -7.34 -22.05 -5.49
C SER A 286 -7.88 -21.68 -6.87
N GLY A 287 -7.53 -22.48 -7.89
CA GLY A 287 -8.06 -22.30 -9.25
C GLY A 287 -7.45 -21.08 -9.96
N TYR A 288 -6.30 -20.63 -9.56
CA TYR A 288 -5.53 -19.62 -10.28
C TYR A 288 -4.89 -20.20 -11.53
N ASN A 289 -4.73 -19.35 -12.52
CA ASN A 289 -4.01 -19.68 -13.75
C ASN A 289 -2.65 -18.98 -13.79
N THR A 290 -2.65 -17.65 -13.66
CA THR A 290 -1.42 -16.84 -13.62
C THR A 290 -1.56 -15.78 -12.53
N PRO A 291 -1.50 -16.16 -11.24
CA PRO A 291 -1.63 -15.21 -10.13
C PRO A 291 -0.42 -14.27 -10.10
N ALA A 292 -0.68 -12.98 -10.24
CA ALA A 292 0.33 -11.91 -10.27
C ALA A 292 0.29 -11.10 -8.97
N GLY A 293 -0.20 -9.86 -8.96
CA GLY A 293 -0.21 -9.01 -7.79
C GLY A 293 -1.11 -9.52 -6.65
N VAL A 294 -0.67 -9.29 -5.41
CA VAL A 294 -1.38 -9.69 -4.18
C VAL A 294 -1.52 -8.51 -3.24
N ALA A 295 -2.69 -8.34 -2.62
CA ALA A 295 -2.91 -7.39 -1.53
C ALA A 295 -3.69 -8.02 -0.37
N VAL A 296 -3.62 -7.42 0.83
CA VAL A 296 -4.34 -7.88 2.02
C VAL A 296 -4.94 -6.69 2.75
N ASP A 297 -6.25 -6.76 3.04
CA ASP A 297 -6.96 -5.73 3.80
C ASP A 297 -6.89 -5.92 5.33
N ALA A 298 -7.50 -4.99 6.06
CA ALA A 298 -7.53 -5.01 7.52
C ALA A 298 -8.37 -6.16 8.12
N ALA A 299 -9.31 -6.71 7.35
CA ALA A 299 -10.12 -7.85 7.75
C ALA A 299 -9.41 -9.20 7.47
N GLY A 300 -8.27 -9.14 6.77
CA GLY A 300 -7.49 -10.32 6.36
C GLY A 300 -8.00 -10.95 5.06
N ASN A 301 -8.84 -10.24 4.29
CA ASN A 301 -9.16 -10.69 2.95
C ASN A 301 -7.92 -10.53 2.05
N VAL A 302 -7.66 -11.54 1.24
CA VAL A 302 -6.57 -11.55 0.25
C VAL A 302 -7.15 -11.27 -1.12
N TYR A 303 -6.53 -10.35 -1.85
CA TYR A 303 -6.89 -9.98 -3.21
C TYR A 303 -5.78 -10.44 -4.13
N VAL A 304 -6.12 -11.09 -5.23
CA VAL A 304 -5.17 -11.69 -6.18
C VAL A 304 -5.56 -11.30 -7.60
N ALA A 305 -4.70 -10.59 -8.28
CA ALA A 305 -4.83 -10.39 -9.72
C ALA A 305 -4.44 -11.69 -10.43
N ASP A 306 -5.32 -12.25 -11.23
CA ASP A 306 -5.04 -13.39 -12.10
C ASP A 306 -5.04 -12.92 -13.55
N THR A 307 -3.84 -12.73 -14.08
CA THR A 307 -3.63 -12.08 -15.37
C THR A 307 -4.24 -12.88 -16.51
N PHE A 308 -4.08 -14.20 -16.51
CA PHE A 308 -4.60 -15.05 -17.59
C PHE A 308 -6.12 -15.23 -17.52
N ASP A 309 -6.68 -15.32 -16.30
CA ASP A 309 -8.11 -15.41 -16.09
C ASP A 309 -8.83 -14.06 -16.22
N MET A 310 -8.07 -12.98 -16.50
CA MET A 310 -8.58 -11.62 -16.70
C MET A 310 -9.49 -11.15 -15.55
N THR A 311 -9.16 -11.50 -14.30
CA THR A 311 -9.98 -11.25 -13.13
C THR A 311 -9.15 -10.92 -11.90
N VAL A 312 -9.80 -10.39 -10.88
CA VAL A 312 -9.24 -10.28 -9.53
C VAL A 312 -10.07 -11.12 -8.58
N PHE A 313 -9.43 -11.99 -7.82
CA PHE A 313 -10.06 -12.77 -6.78
C PHE A 313 -9.97 -12.09 -5.43
N LYS A 314 -11.07 -12.12 -4.66
CA LYS A 314 -11.09 -11.80 -3.23
C LYS A 314 -11.32 -13.08 -2.45
N ILE A 315 -10.42 -13.40 -1.54
CA ILE A 315 -10.46 -14.57 -0.68
C ILE A 315 -10.62 -14.13 0.77
N THR A 316 -11.71 -14.52 1.44
CA THR A 316 -11.91 -14.19 2.86
C THR A 316 -11.04 -15.09 3.76
N PRO A 317 -10.80 -14.73 5.04
CA PRO A 317 -10.12 -15.60 6.01
C PRO A 317 -10.82 -16.96 6.20
N GLY A 318 -12.12 -17.04 5.94
CA GLY A 318 -12.90 -18.28 5.95
C GLY A 318 -12.78 -19.13 4.67
N GLY A 319 -11.99 -18.67 3.67
CA GLY A 319 -11.76 -19.39 2.42
C GLY A 319 -12.84 -19.13 1.33
N THR A 320 -13.81 -18.25 1.56
CA THR A 320 -14.75 -17.87 0.50
C THR A 320 -14.02 -17.03 -0.55
N GLN A 321 -14.09 -17.49 -1.81
CA GLN A 321 -13.47 -16.84 -2.96
C GLN A 321 -14.53 -16.26 -3.89
N THR A 322 -14.37 -15.01 -4.28
CA THR A 322 -15.26 -14.27 -5.18
C THR A 322 -14.45 -13.48 -6.20
N MET A 323 -14.97 -13.30 -7.40
CA MET A 323 -14.38 -12.44 -8.43
C MET A 323 -14.84 -11.01 -8.24
N ILE A 324 -13.96 -10.05 -8.52
CA ILE A 324 -14.23 -8.62 -8.50
C ILE A 324 -13.67 -7.95 -9.75
N GLY A 325 -14.32 -6.85 -10.17
CA GLY A 325 -14.03 -6.18 -11.44
C GLY A 325 -14.68 -6.87 -12.63
N SER A 326 -14.70 -6.19 -13.75
CA SER A 326 -15.24 -6.67 -15.02
C SER A 326 -14.51 -6.01 -16.19
N GLY A 327 -14.45 -6.70 -17.33
CA GLY A 327 -13.79 -6.18 -18.53
C GLY A 327 -12.30 -5.92 -18.39
N LEU A 328 -11.64 -6.52 -17.40
CA LEU A 328 -10.18 -6.52 -17.28
C LEU A 328 -9.60 -7.38 -18.40
N ILE A 329 -8.40 -7.02 -18.88
CA ILE A 329 -7.73 -7.76 -19.96
C ILE A 329 -6.41 -8.38 -19.46
N SER A 330 -5.63 -7.65 -18.69
CA SER A 330 -4.36 -8.13 -18.13
C SER A 330 -4.12 -7.47 -16.76
N PRO A 331 -4.96 -7.83 -15.74
CA PRO A 331 -4.75 -7.29 -14.39
C PRO A 331 -3.40 -7.75 -13.86
N SER A 332 -2.52 -6.80 -13.52
CA SER A 332 -1.13 -7.04 -13.12
C SER A 332 -0.94 -6.92 -11.61
N ALA A 333 -1.54 -5.91 -10.98
CA ALA A 333 -1.41 -5.70 -9.54
C ALA A 333 -2.69 -5.17 -8.90
N VAL A 334 -2.76 -5.29 -7.58
CA VAL A 334 -3.88 -4.84 -6.77
C VAL A 334 -3.42 -4.11 -5.51
N ALA A 335 -4.18 -3.12 -5.08
CA ALA A 335 -4.05 -2.47 -3.77
C ALA A 335 -5.45 -2.24 -3.19
N VAL A 336 -5.57 -2.12 -1.86
CA VAL A 336 -6.86 -1.94 -1.19
C VAL A 336 -6.77 -0.85 -0.13
N ASP A 337 -7.77 0.02 -0.07
CA ASP A 337 -7.85 1.11 0.89
C ASP A 337 -8.66 0.76 2.16
N ALA A 338 -8.92 1.77 2.98
CA ALA A 338 -9.63 1.59 4.24
C ALA A 338 -11.14 1.41 4.08
N ALA A 339 -11.74 1.87 2.99
CA ALA A 339 -13.14 1.68 2.65
C ALA A 339 -13.37 0.29 2.04
N GLY A 340 -12.32 -0.36 1.56
CA GLY A 340 -12.35 -1.64 0.85
C GLY A 340 -12.44 -1.47 -0.67
N ASP A 341 -12.17 -0.25 -1.19
CA ASP A 341 -12.03 -0.02 -2.62
C ASP A 341 -10.74 -0.68 -3.11
N VAL A 342 -10.82 -1.39 -4.23
CA VAL A 342 -9.72 -2.15 -4.82
C VAL A 342 -9.22 -1.45 -6.06
N TYR A 343 -7.94 -1.09 -6.04
CA TYR A 343 -7.25 -0.47 -7.17
C TYR A 343 -6.53 -1.55 -7.96
N ILE A 344 -6.73 -1.57 -9.27
CA ILE A 344 -6.23 -2.62 -10.17
C ILE A 344 -5.46 -1.94 -11.31
N THR A 345 -4.19 -2.28 -11.47
CA THR A 345 -3.47 -1.97 -12.72
C THR A 345 -3.82 -3.01 -13.77
N ASP A 346 -4.16 -2.56 -14.97
CA ASP A 346 -4.38 -3.42 -16.13
C ASP A 346 -3.37 -3.04 -17.21
N SER A 347 -2.40 -3.91 -17.41
CA SER A 347 -1.25 -3.67 -18.28
C SER A 347 -1.58 -3.70 -19.78
N ALA A 348 -2.72 -4.26 -20.17
CA ALA A 348 -3.16 -4.28 -21.55
C ALA A 348 -4.04 -3.08 -21.92
N THR A 349 -4.69 -2.45 -20.95
CA THR A 349 -5.51 -1.24 -21.17
C THR A 349 -4.78 0.04 -20.75
N ASP A 350 -3.54 -0.06 -20.26
CA ASP A 350 -2.72 1.07 -19.79
C ASP A 350 -3.44 1.94 -18.74
N THR A 351 -4.20 1.29 -17.85
CA THR A 351 -5.18 1.95 -16.97
C THR A 351 -5.07 1.45 -15.53
N VAL A 352 -5.36 2.34 -14.59
CA VAL A 352 -5.67 1.99 -13.21
C VAL A 352 -7.17 2.11 -13.01
N TYR A 353 -7.80 0.98 -12.67
CA TYR A 353 -9.20 0.90 -12.28
C TYR A 353 -9.35 0.94 -10.76
N GLU A 354 -10.54 1.33 -10.32
CA GLU A 354 -11.00 1.20 -8.96
C GLU A 354 -12.33 0.44 -8.96
N VAL A 355 -12.45 -0.52 -8.06
CA VAL A 355 -13.67 -1.31 -7.85
C VAL A 355 -14.11 -1.16 -6.40
N THR A 356 -15.28 -0.56 -6.19
CA THR A 356 -15.85 -0.39 -4.85
C THR A 356 -16.34 -1.73 -4.27
N PRO A 357 -16.55 -1.84 -2.94
CA PRO A 357 -17.12 -3.03 -2.33
C PRO A 357 -18.49 -3.45 -2.88
N ASN A 358 -19.23 -2.50 -3.47
CA ASN A 358 -20.53 -2.75 -4.11
C ASN A 358 -20.40 -3.16 -5.58
N GLY A 359 -19.16 -3.32 -6.10
CA GLY A 359 -18.88 -3.77 -7.46
C GLY A 359 -18.95 -2.67 -8.52
N ILE A 360 -19.03 -1.39 -8.13
CA ILE A 360 -18.95 -0.27 -9.09
C ILE A 360 -17.49 -0.11 -9.51
N GLN A 361 -17.25 -0.22 -10.83
CA GLN A 361 -15.92 -0.03 -11.41
C GLN A 361 -15.81 1.31 -12.12
N SER A 362 -14.69 1.98 -11.93
CA SER A 362 -14.38 3.28 -12.57
C SER A 362 -12.90 3.38 -12.91
N THR A 363 -12.57 4.23 -13.88
CA THR A 363 -11.17 4.58 -14.20
C THR A 363 -10.66 5.64 -13.23
N VAL A 364 -9.52 5.39 -12.60
CA VAL A 364 -8.83 6.39 -11.78
C VAL A 364 -7.91 7.23 -12.63
N SER A 365 -7.10 6.60 -13.46
CA SER A 365 -6.17 7.25 -14.39
C SER A 365 -5.79 6.29 -15.51
N GLY A 366 -5.45 6.83 -16.67
CA GLY A 366 -4.92 6.12 -17.84
C GLY A 366 -3.71 6.84 -18.41
N GLY A 367 -3.25 6.36 -19.56
CA GLY A 367 -2.10 6.93 -20.27
C GLY A 367 -0.77 6.45 -19.73
N PHE A 368 -0.77 5.36 -19.00
CA PHE A 368 0.42 4.58 -18.65
C PHE A 368 0.90 3.76 -19.86
N ASN A 369 2.00 3.07 -19.70
CA ASN A 369 2.49 2.10 -20.68
C ASN A 369 2.94 0.85 -19.95
N VAL A 370 2.08 -0.18 -19.97
CA VAL A 370 2.24 -1.43 -19.20
C VAL A 370 2.44 -1.15 -17.70
N PRO A 371 1.41 -0.62 -17.00
CA PRO A 371 1.50 -0.42 -15.56
C PRO A 371 1.54 -1.78 -14.84
N SER A 372 2.65 -2.07 -14.16
CA SER A 372 2.92 -3.38 -13.53
C SER A 372 2.50 -3.45 -12.06
N ALA A 373 2.58 -2.34 -11.31
CA ALA A 373 2.24 -2.32 -9.91
C ALA A 373 1.52 -1.04 -9.47
N VAL A 374 0.74 -1.16 -8.39
CA VAL A 374 0.10 -0.05 -7.71
C VAL A 374 0.22 -0.17 -6.19
N ALA A 375 0.52 0.93 -5.52
CA ALA A 375 0.51 1.02 -4.06
C ALA A 375 -0.23 2.26 -3.58
N LEU A 376 -0.76 2.19 -2.35
CA LEU A 376 -1.41 3.30 -1.66
C LEU A 376 -0.53 3.81 -0.52
N ASP A 377 -0.44 5.14 -0.39
CA ASP A 377 0.01 5.71 0.87
C ASP A 377 -1.15 5.80 1.89
N GLY A 378 -0.83 6.08 3.14
CA GLY A 378 -1.84 6.18 4.20
C GLY A 378 -2.81 7.35 4.03
N ARG A 379 -2.62 8.25 3.06
CA ARG A 379 -3.52 9.37 2.77
C ARG A 379 -4.46 9.11 1.61
N GLY A 380 -4.16 8.11 0.77
CA GLY A 380 -4.97 7.75 -0.40
C GLY A 380 -4.36 8.15 -1.75
N ASN A 381 -3.11 8.62 -1.78
CA ASN A 381 -2.39 8.78 -3.04
C ASN A 381 -1.98 7.42 -3.59
N LEU A 382 -2.01 7.27 -4.91
CA LEU A 382 -1.56 6.08 -5.60
C LEU A 382 -0.16 6.29 -6.18
N TYR A 383 0.61 5.21 -6.17
CA TYR A 383 1.92 5.13 -6.79
C TYR A 383 1.88 3.99 -7.79
N VAL A 384 2.19 4.26 -9.04
CA VAL A 384 2.09 3.30 -10.16
C VAL A 384 3.47 3.09 -10.75
N ALA A 385 3.91 1.84 -10.84
CA ALA A 385 5.07 1.48 -11.64
C ALA A 385 4.65 1.43 -13.11
N ASP A 386 5.09 2.42 -13.87
CA ASP A 386 4.78 2.65 -15.29
C ASP A 386 5.95 2.14 -16.12
N THR A 387 6.00 0.81 -16.28
CA THR A 387 7.19 0.03 -16.61
C THR A 387 7.83 0.45 -17.92
N PHE A 388 7.06 0.54 -19.00
CA PHE A 388 7.61 0.87 -20.32
C PHE A 388 7.85 2.37 -20.51
N ASN A 389 7.28 3.22 -19.66
CA ASN A 389 7.64 4.63 -19.55
C ASN A 389 8.85 4.86 -18.61
N GLN A 390 9.42 3.79 -18.03
CA GLN A 390 10.61 3.81 -17.17
C GLN A 390 10.48 4.78 -16.00
N GLN A 391 9.31 4.81 -15.37
CA GLN A 391 9.02 5.73 -14.28
C GLN A 391 8.10 5.12 -13.23
N VAL A 392 8.13 5.71 -12.03
CA VAL A 392 7.08 5.55 -11.02
C VAL A 392 6.32 6.85 -10.93
N THR A 393 5.00 6.79 -11.09
CA THR A 393 4.12 7.96 -11.10
C THR A 393 3.29 7.99 -9.82
N LYS A 394 3.38 9.10 -9.07
CA LYS A 394 2.46 9.41 -7.99
C LYS A 394 1.24 10.12 -8.55
N LEU A 395 0.05 9.60 -8.28
CA LEU A 395 -1.23 10.24 -8.51
C LEU A 395 -1.66 10.91 -7.20
N ASP A 396 -1.64 12.24 -7.17
CA ASP A 396 -2.12 12.99 -6.01
C ASP A 396 -3.65 13.07 -6.04
N ARG A 397 -4.28 12.35 -5.13
CA ARG A 397 -5.74 12.28 -4.98
C ARG A 397 -6.22 13.06 -3.75
N VAL A 398 -5.31 13.47 -2.88
CA VAL A 398 -5.63 14.16 -1.62
C VAL A 398 -5.83 15.66 -1.83
N ASP A 399 -5.02 16.25 -2.72
CA ASP A 399 -5.17 17.64 -3.11
C ASP A 399 -6.16 17.74 -4.27
N ALA A 400 -7.15 18.64 -4.12
CA ALA A 400 -8.18 18.81 -5.11
C ALA A 400 -7.60 19.31 -6.46
N PRO A 401 -8.13 18.86 -7.60
CA PRO A 401 -7.68 19.34 -8.92
C PRO A 401 -8.01 20.83 -9.09
N SER A 402 -7.23 21.49 -9.95
CA SER A 402 -7.59 22.82 -10.45
C SER A 402 -8.44 22.68 -11.72
N LEU A 403 -9.49 23.48 -11.82
CA LEU A 403 -10.34 23.56 -13.01
C LEU A 403 -10.07 24.85 -13.76
N GLN A 404 -9.88 24.74 -15.08
CA GLN A 404 -9.76 25.88 -15.97
C GLN A 404 -10.93 25.85 -16.96
N PHE A 405 -11.64 26.97 -17.13
CA PHE A 405 -12.77 27.13 -18.02
C PHE A 405 -12.40 27.95 -19.23
N GLU A 406 -13.13 27.71 -20.36
CA GLU A 406 -12.98 28.50 -21.55
C GLU A 406 -13.40 29.96 -21.33
N PRO A 407 -12.77 30.92 -22.04
CA PRO A 407 -13.12 32.31 -21.95
C PRO A 407 -14.60 32.58 -22.31
N THR A 408 -15.28 33.41 -21.54
CA THR A 408 -16.69 33.72 -21.77
C THR A 408 -17.03 35.14 -21.39
N LYS A 409 -18.11 35.67 -22.01
CA LYS A 409 -18.62 37.02 -21.73
C LYS A 409 -19.39 37.07 -20.41
N VAL A 410 -19.43 38.24 -19.82
CA VAL A 410 -20.26 38.55 -18.64
C VAL A 410 -21.71 38.13 -18.87
N ASN A 411 -22.36 37.63 -17.82
CA ASN A 411 -23.72 37.13 -17.85
C ASN A 411 -23.98 35.97 -18.85
N SER A 412 -22.90 35.33 -19.31
CA SER A 412 -22.96 34.10 -20.11
C SER A 412 -22.26 32.96 -19.37
N THR A 413 -22.67 31.72 -19.67
CA THR A 413 -22.00 30.53 -19.09
C THR A 413 -20.99 30.00 -20.10
N SER A 414 -19.80 29.61 -19.62
CA SER A 414 -18.75 29.04 -20.47
C SER A 414 -19.25 27.79 -21.20
N LYS A 415 -18.78 27.61 -22.45
CA LYS A 415 -19.22 26.50 -23.31
C LYS A 415 -18.81 25.12 -22.78
N ASP A 416 -17.73 25.05 -22.01
CA ASP A 416 -17.21 23.84 -21.38
C ASP A 416 -17.74 23.63 -19.94
N SER A 417 -18.73 24.43 -19.53
CA SER A 417 -19.47 24.24 -18.26
C SER A 417 -20.65 23.27 -18.43
N PRO A 418 -21.00 22.52 -17.39
CA PRO A 418 -20.34 22.45 -16.10
C PRO A 418 -19.12 21.52 -16.11
N LYS A 419 -18.16 21.77 -15.20
CA LYS A 419 -17.10 20.80 -14.85
C LYS A 419 -17.38 20.19 -13.48
N THR A 420 -17.03 18.92 -13.33
CA THR A 420 -17.29 18.17 -12.10
C THR A 420 -15.98 17.72 -11.46
N VAL A 421 -15.90 17.88 -10.13
CA VAL A 421 -14.91 17.22 -9.27
C VAL A 421 -15.66 16.27 -8.35
N GLU A 422 -15.38 15.00 -8.44
CA GLU A 422 -15.91 14.02 -7.51
C GLU A 422 -15.13 14.07 -6.20
N VAL A 423 -15.87 14.06 -5.10
CA VAL A 423 -15.38 13.91 -3.72
C VAL A 423 -15.72 12.50 -3.28
N GLU A 424 -14.73 11.74 -2.90
CA GLU A 424 -14.86 10.34 -2.50
C GLU A 424 -14.40 10.12 -1.07
N ASN A 425 -15.11 9.25 -0.33
CA ASN A 425 -14.74 8.83 1.01
C ASN A 425 -14.07 7.44 0.98
N ILE A 426 -12.75 7.39 0.91
CA ILE A 426 -11.93 6.18 0.98
C ILE A 426 -11.62 5.73 2.42
N GLY A 427 -12.18 6.42 3.42
CA GLY A 427 -12.08 6.03 4.83
C GLY A 427 -13.17 5.03 5.23
N ASN A 428 -13.03 4.43 6.41
CA ASN A 428 -13.95 3.42 6.94
C ASN A 428 -14.99 3.98 7.92
N ALA A 429 -15.22 5.28 7.90
CA ALA A 429 -16.28 5.97 8.66
C ALA A 429 -16.92 7.08 7.82
N SER A 430 -18.13 7.51 8.19
CA SER A 430 -18.89 8.51 7.43
C SER A 430 -18.17 9.86 7.36
N LEU A 431 -18.02 10.36 6.12
CA LEU A 431 -17.59 11.71 5.83
C LEU A 431 -18.78 12.65 5.88
N LYS A 432 -18.70 13.70 6.71
CA LYS A 432 -19.76 14.69 6.85
C LYS A 432 -19.27 16.05 6.41
N PHE A 433 -20.04 16.71 5.56
CA PHE A 433 -19.83 18.11 5.19
C PHE A 433 -20.41 19.00 6.29
N SER A 434 -19.71 20.07 6.63
CA SER A 434 -20.18 21.11 7.54
C SER A 434 -20.31 22.47 6.87
N ALA A 435 -19.63 22.69 5.74
CA ALA A 435 -19.83 23.85 4.88
C ALA A 435 -19.42 23.53 3.44
N LEU A 436 -20.12 24.16 2.50
CA LEU A 436 -19.79 24.14 1.08
C LEU A 436 -20.15 25.50 0.49
N SER A 437 -19.19 26.16 -0.15
CA SER A 437 -19.41 27.48 -0.75
C SER A 437 -18.80 27.57 -2.14
N TYR A 438 -19.56 28.19 -3.03
CA TYR A 438 -19.18 28.48 -4.41
C TYR A 438 -19.00 29.99 -4.57
N PRO A 439 -17.96 30.45 -5.27
CA PRO A 439 -17.82 31.87 -5.62
C PRO A 439 -18.93 32.33 -6.57
N PRO A 440 -19.29 33.64 -6.59
CA PRO A 440 -20.34 34.15 -7.47
C PRO A 440 -20.10 33.91 -8.97
N ASP A 441 -18.83 34.03 -9.43
CA ASP A 441 -18.45 33.81 -10.81
C ASP A 441 -18.35 32.33 -11.22
N PHE A 442 -18.32 31.44 -10.20
CA PHE A 442 -18.27 30.00 -10.36
C PHE A 442 -19.40 29.31 -9.57
N PRO A 443 -20.66 29.55 -9.96
CA PRO A 443 -21.81 29.03 -9.23
C PRO A 443 -21.93 27.53 -9.39
N MET A 444 -22.61 26.94 -8.41
CA MET A 444 -23.04 25.56 -8.44
C MET A 444 -23.98 25.31 -9.61
N ALA A 445 -23.72 24.28 -10.40
CA ALA A 445 -24.66 23.76 -11.38
C ALA A 445 -25.49 22.62 -10.82
N SER A 446 -26.69 22.40 -11.35
CA SER A 446 -27.53 21.26 -11.01
C SER A 446 -27.02 19.98 -11.66
N GLY A 447 -27.14 18.87 -10.98
CA GLY A 447 -26.76 17.54 -11.49
C GLY A 447 -27.08 16.42 -10.52
N ASN A 448 -26.92 15.19 -10.98
CA ASN A 448 -27.13 14.01 -10.16
C ASN A 448 -25.99 13.84 -9.15
N ASN A 449 -26.29 13.22 -8.00
CA ASN A 449 -25.31 12.91 -6.95
C ASN A 449 -24.47 14.12 -6.49
N GLN A 450 -25.10 15.26 -6.34
CA GLN A 450 -24.44 16.53 -6.02
C GLN A 450 -24.07 16.60 -4.55
N CYS A 451 -22.86 17.11 -4.24
CA CYS A 451 -22.47 17.46 -2.88
C CYS A 451 -23.25 18.69 -2.38
N THR A 452 -23.70 18.67 -1.14
CA THR A 452 -24.35 19.79 -0.44
C THR A 452 -23.67 20.04 0.90
N SER A 453 -23.95 21.15 1.56
CA SER A 453 -23.41 21.45 2.88
C SER A 453 -23.88 20.47 3.99
N SER A 454 -24.90 19.65 3.71
CA SER A 454 -25.42 18.61 4.63
C SER A 454 -25.10 17.18 4.15
N THR A 455 -24.29 17.02 3.12
CA THR A 455 -23.91 15.71 2.57
C THR A 455 -23.20 14.87 3.63
N SER A 456 -23.58 13.58 3.70
CA SER A 456 -22.92 12.55 4.48
C SER A 456 -22.62 11.36 3.56
N LEU A 457 -21.34 11.11 3.30
CA LEU A 457 -20.89 9.99 2.46
C LEU A 457 -20.49 8.81 3.36
N ALA A 458 -21.09 7.65 3.12
CA ALA A 458 -20.60 6.40 3.68
C ALA A 458 -19.19 6.09 3.15
N ALA A 459 -18.53 5.07 3.70
CA ALA A 459 -17.31 4.50 3.10
C ALA A 459 -17.58 4.10 1.65
N ALA A 460 -16.58 4.26 0.78
CA ALA A 460 -16.66 3.94 -0.65
C ALA A 460 -17.78 4.66 -1.42
N SER A 461 -18.21 5.83 -0.95
CA SER A 461 -19.25 6.63 -1.60
C SER A 461 -18.72 7.96 -2.09
N THR A 462 -19.31 8.46 -3.19
CA THR A 462 -18.91 9.70 -3.86
C THR A 462 -20.05 10.72 -3.89
N CYS A 463 -19.71 12.00 -4.11
CA CYS A 463 -20.61 13.03 -4.62
C CYS A 463 -19.86 14.02 -5.52
N GLY A 464 -20.58 14.75 -6.38
CA GLY A 464 -20.01 15.70 -7.33
C GLY A 464 -20.07 17.16 -6.87
N LEU A 465 -18.95 17.87 -6.93
CA LEU A 465 -18.92 19.32 -6.97
C LEU A 465 -19.07 19.73 -8.45
N ILE A 466 -20.27 20.22 -8.80
CA ILE A 466 -20.63 20.54 -10.18
C ILE A 466 -20.57 22.07 -10.32
N ILE A 467 -19.67 22.57 -11.15
CA ILE A 467 -19.25 23.97 -11.18
C ILE A 467 -19.45 24.55 -12.59
N ASN A 468 -20.17 25.67 -12.68
CA ASN A 468 -20.21 26.51 -13.88
C ASN A 468 -19.16 27.62 -13.78
N PHE A 469 -18.78 28.19 -14.91
CA PHE A 469 -18.14 29.49 -14.99
C PHE A 469 -19.12 30.47 -15.66
N SER A 470 -19.58 31.48 -14.90
CA SER A 470 -20.55 32.47 -15.32
C SER A 470 -20.20 33.82 -14.70
N PRO A 471 -19.24 34.58 -15.27
CA PRO A 471 -18.80 35.84 -14.68
C PRO A 471 -19.91 36.87 -14.59
N VAL A 472 -20.03 37.50 -13.39
CA VAL A 472 -21.16 38.39 -13.05
C VAL A 472 -20.77 39.86 -12.95
N THR A 473 -19.48 40.19 -12.82
CA THR A 473 -19.02 41.58 -12.68
C THR A 473 -18.55 42.14 -14.02
N PRO A 474 -19.23 43.15 -14.61
CA PRO A 474 -18.85 43.67 -15.91
C PRO A 474 -17.46 44.31 -15.95
N ILE A 475 -16.74 44.11 -17.08
CA ILE A 475 -15.54 44.83 -17.44
C ILE A 475 -15.83 45.65 -18.71
N SER A 476 -15.27 46.87 -18.77
CA SER A 476 -15.58 47.81 -19.86
C SER A 476 -14.95 47.41 -21.19
N SER A 477 -13.87 46.70 -21.23
CA SER A 477 -13.18 46.19 -22.42
C SER A 477 -12.04 45.27 -22.07
N GLY A 478 -11.58 44.45 -23.05
CA GLY A 478 -10.46 43.53 -22.86
C GLY A 478 -10.84 42.20 -22.22
N SER A 479 -9.98 41.69 -21.39
CA SER A 479 -10.23 40.45 -20.65
C SER A 479 -9.66 40.50 -19.23
N ARG A 480 -10.30 39.78 -18.28
CA ARG A 480 -9.84 39.62 -16.91
C ARG A 480 -9.76 38.16 -16.54
N LEU A 481 -8.64 37.74 -15.98
CA LEU A 481 -8.50 36.40 -15.43
C LEU A 481 -9.12 36.39 -14.01
N LEU A 482 -10.09 35.51 -13.83
CA LEU A 482 -10.69 35.21 -12.52
C LEU A 482 -10.12 33.91 -11.99
N GLN A 483 -9.59 33.94 -10.78
CA GLN A 483 -9.11 32.75 -10.07
C GLN A 483 -9.68 32.77 -8.65
N GLU A 484 -10.49 31.79 -8.35
CA GLU A 484 -11.22 31.67 -7.10
C GLU A 484 -11.18 30.24 -6.58
N ALA A 485 -11.94 29.92 -5.53
CA ALA A 485 -11.98 28.58 -4.99
C ALA A 485 -13.37 28.17 -4.50
N VAL A 486 -13.83 27.02 -4.94
CA VAL A 486 -14.92 26.29 -4.27
C VAL A 486 -14.34 25.69 -3.00
N LYS A 487 -14.95 26.01 -1.86
CA LYS A 487 -14.46 25.61 -0.54
C LYS A 487 -15.41 24.61 0.10
N LEU A 488 -14.86 23.48 0.58
CA LEU A 488 -15.59 22.49 1.34
C LEU A 488 -14.92 22.27 2.70
N THR A 489 -15.73 22.20 3.76
CA THR A 489 -15.30 21.88 5.12
C THR A 489 -15.93 20.56 5.51
N THR A 490 -15.11 19.60 5.92
CA THR A 490 -15.55 18.25 6.28
C THR A 490 -14.88 17.79 7.57
N ASN A 491 -15.35 16.66 8.11
CA ASN A 491 -14.69 15.98 9.22
C ASN A 491 -13.54 15.07 8.79
N ASN A 492 -13.01 15.21 7.56
CA ASN A 492 -11.92 14.37 7.07
C ASN A 492 -10.65 14.51 7.94
N LEU A 493 -9.82 13.47 7.90
CA LEU A 493 -8.65 13.35 8.78
C LEU A 493 -7.33 13.15 8.00
N ASN A 494 -7.38 13.00 6.68
CA ASN A 494 -6.19 12.81 5.84
C ASN A 494 -5.61 14.12 5.28
N ALA A 495 -6.30 15.24 5.38
CA ALA A 495 -5.81 16.54 4.99
C ALA A 495 -5.33 17.36 6.20
N PRO A 496 -4.23 18.13 6.07
CA PRO A 496 -3.72 18.97 7.16
C PRO A 496 -4.66 20.12 7.52
N LYS A 497 -5.57 20.47 6.64
CA LYS A 497 -6.61 21.50 6.85
C LYS A 497 -8.00 20.88 6.72
N LYS A 498 -8.91 21.21 7.63
CA LYS A 498 -10.31 20.80 7.54
C LYS A 498 -11.04 21.40 6.34
N VAL A 499 -10.55 22.51 5.82
CA VAL A 499 -11.08 23.19 4.62
C VAL A 499 -10.24 22.78 3.43
N GLN A 500 -10.88 22.18 2.45
CA GLN A 500 -10.30 21.84 1.15
C GLN A 500 -10.79 22.83 0.10
N GLN A 501 -10.01 23.04 -0.97
CA GLN A 501 -10.28 24.06 -1.98
C GLN A 501 -10.05 23.47 -3.38
N VAL A 502 -11.08 23.52 -4.22
CA VAL A 502 -10.94 23.32 -5.66
C VAL A 502 -10.67 24.69 -6.28
N ILE A 503 -9.48 24.90 -6.81
CA ILE A 503 -9.14 26.15 -7.50
C ILE A 503 -9.85 26.14 -8.84
N VAL A 504 -10.55 27.23 -9.13
CA VAL A 504 -11.31 27.45 -10.37
C VAL A 504 -10.78 28.70 -11.06
N THR A 505 -10.56 28.60 -12.36
CA THR A 505 -9.98 29.68 -13.16
C THR A 505 -10.77 29.83 -14.44
N GLY A 506 -11.12 31.07 -14.82
CA GLY A 506 -11.78 31.39 -16.06
C GLY A 506 -11.39 32.80 -16.56
N GLN A 507 -11.41 33.03 -17.87
CA GLN A 507 -11.14 34.34 -18.45
C GLN A 507 -12.47 34.99 -18.81
N GLU A 508 -12.76 36.11 -18.17
CA GLU A 508 -13.86 36.96 -18.50
C GLU A 508 -13.50 37.83 -19.72
N LEU A 509 -14.43 37.97 -20.66
CA LEU A 509 -14.32 38.78 -21.86
C LEU A 509 -15.25 40.00 -21.73
N GLY A 510 -14.72 41.18 -22.00
CA GLY A 510 -15.52 42.39 -22.16
C GLY A 510 -16.37 42.32 -23.44
N ASP A 511 -17.32 43.24 -23.54
CA ASP A 511 -18.19 43.38 -24.71
C ASP A 511 -17.45 43.86 -25.96
#